data_b32fad30c36f4f323372a2d9baa4eecf
#
_entry.id   b32fad30c36f4f323372a2d9baa4eecf
#
_cell.length_a   1.000
_cell.length_b   1.000
_cell.length_c   1.000
_cell.angle_alpha   90.00
_cell.angle_beta   90.00
_cell.angle_gamma   90.00
#
_symmetry.space_group_name_H-M   'P 1'
#
loop_
_entity.id
_entity.type
_entity.pdbx_description
1 polymer ?
#
loop_
_entity_poly.entity_id
_entity_poly.type
_entity_poly.pdbx_seq_one_letter_code
_entity_poly.pdbx_strand_id
1 'polypeptide(L)'
;MVNEIQLNNINFDAYTCIKDKYNRIVDGVNHGRAIYFDSSNQVYYKIFHPEYCRIDNFRKALEANFFDGLAPALTDVIYDSGNIVGYVTKAGPLLSANEFDNHLIPQDFFRILKNKIKECGMFFYDLVPHNIISVDGNLSLIDLESVYDLEEYNTLPEHNAIIKPVELD
;
A
#
# COMPACT_ATOMS: atom_id res chain seq x y z
N MET A 1 -14.83 -2.62 -4.98
CA MET A 1 -14.85 -1.20 -5.39
C MET A 1 -14.38 -0.39 -4.19
N VAL A 2 -13.32 0.39 -4.35
CA VAL A 2 -12.80 1.26 -3.29
C VAL A 2 -13.68 2.51 -3.25
N ASN A 3 -14.08 2.96 -2.04
CA ASN A 3 -14.89 4.16 -1.89
C ASN A 3 -14.02 5.42 -1.86
N GLU A 4 -14.67 6.58 -1.95
CA GLU A 4 -14.03 7.88 -1.79
C GLU A 4 -14.54 8.56 -0.53
N ILE A 5 -13.64 9.10 0.27
CA ILE A 5 -13.98 9.85 1.47
C ILE A 5 -13.26 11.20 1.45
N GLN A 6 -13.96 12.26 1.85
CA GLN A 6 -13.35 13.58 1.97
C GLN A 6 -12.66 13.73 3.33
N LEU A 7 -11.47 14.31 3.33
CA LEU A 7 -10.63 14.50 4.52
C LEU A 7 -11.38 15.23 5.65
N ASN A 8 -12.17 16.26 5.31
CA ASN A 8 -12.94 17.03 6.27
C ASN A 8 -14.10 16.27 6.92
N ASN A 9 -14.47 15.09 6.41
CA ASN A 9 -15.47 14.21 7.00
C ASN A 9 -14.88 13.24 8.02
N ILE A 10 -13.56 13.24 8.22
CA ILE A 10 -12.87 12.32 9.13
C ILE A 10 -12.60 13.04 10.45
N ASN A 11 -13.10 12.48 11.54
CA ASN A 11 -12.85 13.00 12.89
C ASN A 11 -11.63 12.30 13.52
N PHE A 12 -10.42 12.77 13.20
CA PHE A 12 -9.18 12.20 13.71
C PHE A 12 -9.03 12.31 15.24
N ASP A 13 -9.72 13.24 15.90
CA ASP A 13 -9.68 13.37 17.36
C ASP A 13 -10.31 12.16 18.07
N ALA A 14 -11.14 11.39 17.36
CA ALA A 14 -11.75 10.16 17.88
C ALA A 14 -10.81 8.94 17.76
N TYR A 15 -9.67 9.06 17.10
CA TYR A 15 -8.79 7.95 16.77
C TYR A 15 -7.46 8.01 17.53
N THR A 16 -6.82 6.85 17.68
CA THR A 16 -5.48 6.78 18.25
C THR A 16 -4.44 7.13 17.21
N CYS A 17 -3.67 8.19 17.45
CA CYS A 17 -2.51 8.52 16.63
C CYS A 17 -1.41 7.48 16.88
N ILE A 18 -1.13 6.63 15.88
CA ILE A 18 -0.05 5.63 15.93
C ILE A 18 1.26 6.25 15.50
N LYS A 19 1.21 7.15 14.51
CA LYS A 19 2.36 7.81 13.95
C LYS A 19 1.97 9.22 13.54
N ASP A 20 2.58 10.18 14.19
CA ASP A 20 2.51 11.56 13.75
C ASP A 20 3.39 11.73 12.50
N LYS A 21 3.30 12.88 11.85
CA LYS A 21 4.11 13.20 10.68
C LYS A 21 5.57 12.84 10.91
N TYR A 22 6.11 11.96 10.10
CA TYR A 22 7.54 11.84 10.00
C TYR A 22 7.98 12.06 8.57
N ASN A 23 9.02 12.86 8.41
CA ASN A 23 9.67 13.07 7.15
C ASN A 23 10.83 12.08 7.03
N ARG A 24 10.73 11.20 6.07
CA ARG A 24 11.87 10.39 5.64
C ARG A 24 12.10 10.67 4.16
N ILE A 25 13.23 11.22 3.87
CA ILE A 25 13.69 11.38 2.50
C ILE A 25 14.59 10.18 2.19
N VAL A 26 14.21 9.39 1.21
CA VAL A 26 15.00 8.30 0.66
C VAL A 26 15.16 8.59 -0.81
N ASP A 27 16.38 8.69 -1.28
CA ASP A 27 16.70 8.98 -2.69
C ASP A 27 15.98 10.22 -3.26
N GLY A 28 15.85 11.25 -2.44
CA GLY A 28 15.16 12.49 -2.81
C GLY A 28 13.65 12.42 -2.78
N VAL A 29 13.07 11.31 -2.34
CA VAL A 29 11.61 11.11 -2.24
C VAL A 29 11.16 11.23 -0.80
N ASN A 30 10.13 12.03 -0.58
CA ASN A 30 9.50 12.17 0.73
C ASN A 30 8.47 11.05 0.95
N HIS A 31 8.69 10.23 1.98
CA HIS A 31 7.81 9.14 2.39
C HIS A 31 7.04 9.48 3.70
N GLY A 32 6.94 10.74 4.05
CA GLY A 32 6.26 11.19 5.26
C GLY A 32 4.76 10.83 5.24
N ARG A 33 4.25 10.38 6.37
CA ARG A 33 2.83 10.09 6.58
C ARG A 33 2.43 10.21 8.04
N ALA A 34 1.15 10.43 8.29
CA ALA A 34 0.52 10.25 9.60
C ALA A 34 -0.38 8.99 9.56
N ILE A 35 -0.47 8.27 10.67
CA ILE A 35 -1.27 7.06 10.78
C ILE A 35 -2.17 7.16 12.02
N TYR A 36 -3.45 6.94 11.82
CA TYR A 36 -4.46 6.93 12.88
C TYR A 36 -5.19 5.58 12.88
N PHE A 37 -5.47 5.06 14.07
CA PHE A 37 -6.19 3.81 14.25
C PHE A 37 -7.58 4.07 14.81
N ASP A 38 -8.60 3.62 14.09
CA ASP A 38 -9.98 3.54 14.56
C ASP A 38 -10.24 2.15 15.13
N SER A 39 -10.25 2.05 16.45
CA SER A 39 -10.47 0.79 17.15
C SER A 39 -11.91 0.28 17.03
N SER A 40 -12.87 1.15 16.75
CA SER A 40 -14.29 0.78 16.63
C SER A 40 -14.57 0.05 15.32
N ASN A 41 -13.93 0.50 14.24
CA ASN A 41 -14.08 -0.08 12.90
C ASN A 41 -12.92 -0.99 12.48
N GLN A 42 -11.87 -1.08 13.32
CA GLN A 42 -10.67 -1.89 13.04
C GLN A 42 -10.02 -1.49 11.70
N VAL A 43 -9.79 -0.18 11.51
CA VAL A 43 -9.17 0.37 10.30
C VAL A 43 -8.04 1.33 10.65
N TYR A 44 -7.09 1.45 9.72
CA TYR A 44 -6.05 2.46 9.74
C TYR A 44 -6.30 3.51 8.67
N TYR A 45 -6.23 4.78 9.06
CA TYR A 45 -6.18 5.94 8.17
C TYR A 45 -4.72 6.32 7.98
N LYS A 46 -4.24 6.32 6.75
CA LYS A 46 -2.90 6.76 6.39
C LYS A 46 -2.99 8.04 5.58
N ILE A 47 -2.43 9.12 6.12
CA ILE A 47 -2.44 10.45 5.48
C ILE A 47 -1.03 10.75 4.99
N PHE A 48 -0.89 11.05 3.72
CA PHE A 48 0.39 11.40 3.11
C PHE A 48 0.89 12.76 3.60
N HIS A 49 2.20 12.90 3.67
CA HIS A 49 2.80 14.21 3.83
C HIS A 49 2.50 15.08 2.59
N PRO A 50 2.23 16.40 2.74
CA PRO A 50 1.92 17.27 1.61
C PRO A 50 2.97 17.28 0.49
N GLU A 51 4.23 17.01 0.82
CA GLU A 51 5.35 16.95 -0.12
C GLU A 51 5.64 15.52 -0.64
N TYR A 52 4.71 14.58 -0.46
CA TYR A 52 4.88 13.21 -0.91
C TYR A 52 4.86 13.13 -2.45
N CYS A 53 6.02 12.81 -3.03
CA CYS A 53 6.20 12.89 -4.49
C CYS A 53 5.68 11.67 -5.26
N ARG A 54 5.33 10.58 -4.56
CA ARG A 54 4.89 9.33 -5.22
C ARG A 54 3.38 9.15 -5.28
N ILE A 55 2.64 10.19 -4.95
CA ILE A 55 1.18 10.18 -5.04
C ILE A 55 0.69 9.87 -6.46
N ASP A 56 1.45 10.27 -7.48
CA ASP A 56 1.10 10.01 -8.87
C ASP A 56 1.21 8.52 -9.22
N ASN A 57 2.18 7.80 -8.66
CA ASN A 57 2.29 6.36 -8.82
C ASN A 57 1.11 5.63 -8.13
N PHE A 58 0.74 6.07 -6.93
CA PHE A 58 -0.45 5.55 -6.25
C PHE A 58 -1.73 5.79 -7.05
N ARG A 59 -1.88 6.99 -7.63
CA ARG A 59 -3.01 7.32 -8.51
C ARG A 59 -3.04 6.43 -9.76
N LYS A 60 -1.91 6.28 -10.45
CA LYS A 60 -1.78 5.38 -11.61
C LYS A 60 -2.18 3.94 -11.26
N ALA A 61 -1.74 3.45 -10.09
CA ALA A 61 -2.06 2.10 -9.63
C ALA A 61 -3.56 1.92 -9.36
N LEU A 62 -4.23 2.93 -8.80
CA LEU A 62 -5.69 2.93 -8.62
C LEU A 62 -6.41 2.91 -9.97
N GLU A 63 -6.04 3.80 -10.89
CA GLU A 63 -6.64 3.91 -12.23
C GLU A 63 -6.46 2.63 -13.06
N ALA A 64 -5.31 1.96 -12.90
CA ALA A 64 -5.01 0.69 -13.56
C ALA A 64 -5.65 -0.53 -12.86
N ASN A 65 -6.39 -0.35 -11.76
CA ASN A 65 -6.91 -1.44 -10.92
C ASN A 65 -5.82 -2.39 -10.39
N PHE A 66 -4.62 -1.88 -10.16
CA PHE A 66 -3.47 -2.67 -9.70
C PHE A 66 -3.73 -3.33 -8.35
N PHE A 67 -4.42 -2.64 -7.45
CA PHE A 67 -4.72 -3.14 -6.11
C PHE A 67 -5.82 -4.19 -6.06
N ASP A 68 -6.60 -4.38 -7.12
CA ASP A 68 -7.68 -5.35 -7.16
C ASP A 68 -7.15 -6.79 -6.97
N GLY A 69 -7.65 -7.46 -5.94
CA GLY A 69 -7.22 -8.79 -5.55
C GLY A 69 -5.88 -8.84 -4.77
N LEU A 70 -5.10 -7.74 -4.74
CA LEU A 70 -3.85 -7.64 -3.99
C LEU A 70 -4.03 -6.93 -2.65
N ALA A 71 -4.95 -5.98 -2.58
CA ALA A 71 -5.18 -5.17 -1.40
C ALA A 71 -6.67 -5.15 -1.00
N PRO A 72 -7.30 -6.31 -0.71
CA PRO A 72 -8.69 -6.35 -0.27
C PRO A 72 -8.93 -5.61 1.05
N ALA A 73 -7.85 -5.30 1.80
CA ALA A 73 -7.92 -4.44 2.97
C ALA A 73 -8.14 -2.96 2.63
N LEU A 74 -7.83 -2.52 1.41
CA LEU A 74 -8.07 -1.14 0.97
C LEU A 74 -9.58 -0.90 0.84
N THR A 75 -10.12 -0.03 1.70
CA THR A 75 -11.56 0.27 1.75
C THR A 75 -11.92 1.59 1.11
N ASP A 76 -11.09 2.62 1.37
CA ASP A 76 -11.38 3.98 0.92
C ASP A 76 -10.11 4.69 0.47
N VAL A 77 -10.25 5.64 -0.46
CA VAL A 77 -9.24 6.63 -0.82
C VAL A 77 -9.67 7.98 -0.28
N ILE A 78 -8.75 8.69 0.36
CA ILE A 78 -9.02 9.96 1.04
C ILE A 78 -8.64 11.10 0.11
N TYR A 79 -9.58 12.01 -0.09
CA TYR A 79 -9.41 13.21 -0.93
C TYR A 79 -9.47 14.49 -0.11
N ASP A 80 -8.67 15.46 -0.48
CA ASP A 80 -8.79 16.85 -0.08
C ASP A 80 -8.76 17.75 -1.32
N SER A 81 -9.83 18.52 -1.49
CA SER A 81 -9.95 19.46 -2.63
C SER A 81 -9.64 18.81 -4.00
N GLY A 82 -10.08 17.57 -4.18
CA GLY A 82 -9.91 16.79 -5.41
C GLY A 82 -8.55 16.09 -5.54
N ASN A 83 -7.65 16.25 -4.58
CA ASN A 83 -6.36 15.55 -4.55
C ASN A 83 -6.41 14.36 -3.62
N ILE A 84 -5.76 13.25 -4.01
CA ILE A 84 -5.56 12.12 -3.12
C ILE A 84 -4.56 12.54 -2.04
N VAL A 85 -4.97 12.38 -0.78
CA VAL A 85 -4.14 12.72 0.38
C VAL A 85 -3.91 11.54 1.31
N GLY A 86 -4.51 10.41 1.04
CA GLY A 86 -4.35 9.22 1.86
C GLY A 86 -5.27 8.08 1.47
N TYR A 87 -5.32 7.07 2.31
CA TYR A 87 -6.21 5.92 2.14
C TYR A 87 -6.54 5.25 3.47
N VAL A 88 -7.54 4.38 3.46
CA VAL A 88 -8.01 3.61 4.62
C VAL A 88 -7.83 2.13 4.33
N THR A 89 -7.27 1.40 5.28
CA THR A 89 -7.13 -0.06 5.21
C THR A 89 -7.73 -0.73 6.44
N LYS A 90 -8.32 -1.91 6.28
CA LYS A 90 -8.67 -2.77 7.41
C LYS A 90 -7.41 -3.16 8.19
N ALA A 91 -7.57 -3.34 9.50
CA ALA A 91 -6.56 -3.94 10.35
C ALA A 91 -6.62 -5.47 10.24
N GLY A 92 -5.47 -6.12 10.39
CA GLY A 92 -5.36 -7.56 10.42
C GLY A 92 -3.98 -7.99 10.94
N PRO A 93 -3.81 -9.25 11.34
CA PRO A 93 -2.52 -9.75 11.75
C PRO A 93 -1.52 -9.72 10.60
N LEU A 94 -0.30 -9.31 10.91
CA LEU A 94 0.82 -9.36 9.98
C LEU A 94 1.19 -10.81 9.67
N LEU A 95 1.58 -11.07 8.43
CA LEU A 95 2.19 -12.33 8.06
C LEU A 95 3.54 -12.47 8.79
N SER A 96 3.77 -13.60 9.44
CA SER A 96 5.06 -13.85 10.07
C SER A 96 6.14 -14.15 9.03
N ALA A 97 7.40 -13.82 9.35
CA ALA A 97 8.52 -14.18 8.48
C ALA A 97 8.59 -15.70 8.23
N ASN A 98 8.27 -16.51 9.25
CA ASN A 98 8.27 -17.96 9.14
C ASN A 98 7.19 -18.48 8.17
N GLU A 99 5.99 -17.90 8.16
CA GLU A 99 4.94 -18.23 7.18
C GLU A 99 5.38 -17.87 5.78
N PHE A 100 6.08 -16.76 5.64
CA PHE A 100 6.63 -16.30 4.39
C PHE A 100 7.72 -17.21 3.85
N ASP A 101 8.72 -17.54 4.69
CA ASP A 101 9.88 -18.36 4.33
C ASP A 101 9.49 -19.82 4.03
N ASN A 102 8.43 -20.32 4.65
CA ASN A 102 7.93 -21.69 4.41
C ASN A 102 6.97 -21.79 3.22
N HIS A 103 6.88 -20.76 2.40
CA HIS A 103 5.99 -20.73 1.22
C HIS A 103 4.51 -21.02 1.56
N LEU A 104 4.06 -20.67 2.76
CA LEU A 104 2.66 -20.78 3.17
C LEU A 104 1.78 -19.72 2.53
N ILE A 105 2.38 -18.80 1.78
CA ILE A 105 1.65 -17.85 0.96
C ILE A 105 0.99 -18.62 -0.19
N PRO A 106 -0.31 -18.49 -0.36
CA PRO A 106 -1.01 -19.15 -1.46
C PRO A 106 -0.38 -18.82 -2.81
N GLN A 107 -0.10 -19.83 -3.62
CA GLN A 107 0.45 -19.62 -4.97
C GLN A 107 -0.42 -18.69 -5.81
N ASP A 108 -1.73 -18.68 -5.55
CA ASP A 108 -2.67 -17.78 -6.22
C ASP A 108 -2.36 -16.30 -5.96
N PHE A 109 -1.90 -15.94 -4.76
CA PHE A 109 -1.51 -14.55 -4.46
C PHE A 109 -0.35 -14.10 -5.37
N PHE A 110 0.70 -14.91 -5.49
CA PHE A 110 1.84 -14.59 -6.36
C PHE A 110 1.44 -14.58 -7.85
N ARG A 111 0.56 -15.48 -8.25
CA ARG A 111 0.04 -15.49 -9.62
C ARG A 111 -0.74 -14.21 -9.92
N ILE A 112 -1.61 -13.77 -9.01
CA ILE A 112 -2.34 -12.51 -9.15
C ILE A 112 -1.35 -11.35 -9.23
N LEU A 113 -0.37 -11.29 -8.32
CA LEU A 113 0.64 -10.23 -8.29
C LEU A 113 1.41 -10.15 -9.61
N LYS A 114 1.95 -11.28 -10.11
CA LYS A 114 2.68 -11.32 -11.38
C LYS A 114 1.81 -10.84 -12.55
N ASN A 115 0.57 -11.28 -12.62
CA ASN A 115 -0.34 -10.85 -13.67
C ASN A 115 -0.60 -9.34 -13.59
N LYS A 116 -0.87 -8.82 -12.40
CA LYS A 116 -1.09 -7.39 -12.19
C LYS A 116 0.12 -6.53 -12.55
N ILE A 117 1.33 -6.96 -12.22
CA ILE A 117 2.56 -6.26 -12.63
C ILE A 117 2.64 -6.20 -14.16
N LYS A 118 2.42 -7.33 -14.86
CA LYS A 118 2.44 -7.39 -16.32
C LYS A 118 1.34 -6.53 -16.98
N GLU A 119 0.13 -6.59 -16.44
CA GLU A 119 -1.04 -5.91 -17.02
C GLU A 119 -1.01 -4.39 -16.80
N CYS A 120 -0.59 -3.97 -15.61
CA CYS A 120 -0.70 -2.57 -15.17
C CYS A 120 0.60 -1.80 -15.31
N GLY A 121 1.74 -2.47 -15.53
CA GLY A 121 3.05 -1.82 -15.58
C GLY A 121 3.48 -1.21 -14.25
N MET A 122 2.96 -1.72 -13.13
CA MET A 122 3.23 -1.26 -11.77
C MET A 122 3.82 -2.38 -10.95
N PHE A 123 4.61 -2.07 -9.92
CA PHE A 123 5.12 -3.07 -8.98
C PHE A 123 5.26 -2.50 -7.57
N PHE A 124 5.39 -3.39 -6.56
CA PHE A 124 5.69 -3.01 -5.19
C PHE A 124 7.19 -3.01 -4.95
N TYR A 125 7.71 -1.87 -4.48
CA TYR A 125 9.12 -1.72 -4.14
C TYR A 125 9.49 -2.50 -2.88
N ASP A 126 8.63 -2.50 -1.87
CA ASP A 126 8.91 -3.06 -0.54
C ASP A 126 7.93 -4.19 -0.20
N LEU A 127 7.97 -5.26 -1.02
CA LEU A 127 7.16 -6.45 -0.80
C LEU A 127 7.87 -7.39 0.17
N VAL A 128 7.63 -7.17 1.45
CA VAL A 128 8.21 -7.90 2.58
C VAL A 128 7.10 -8.43 3.51
N PRO A 129 7.37 -9.44 4.37
CA PRO A 129 6.35 -10.06 5.22
C PRO A 129 5.54 -9.07 6.04
N HIS A 130 6.18 -8.05 6.61
CA HIS A 130 5.51 -7.05 7.44
C HIS A 130 4.63 -6.05 6.66
N ASN A 131 4.62 -6.13 5.33
CA ASN A 131 3.71 -5.39 4.46
C ASN A 131 2.57 -6.27 3.92
N ILE A 132 2.40 -7.46 4.49
CA ILE A 132 1.31 -8.38 4.17
C ILE A 132 0.53 -8.69 5.44
N ILE A 133 -0.79 -8.57 5.37
CA ILE A 133 -1.71 -8.91 6.45
C ILE A 133 -2.71 -9.96 5.99
N SER A 134 -3.33 -10.64 6.94
CA SER A 134 -4.47 -11.51 6.69
C SER A 134 -5.76 -10.80 7.11
N VAL A 135 -6.71 -10.66 6.21
CA VAL A 135 -8.03 -10.10 6.47
C VAL A 135 -9.08 -11.07 5.97
N ASP A 136 -9.94 -11.54 6.87
CA ASP A 136 -11.00 -12.50 6.56
C ASP A 136 -10.51 -13.74 5.79
N GLY A 137 -9.30 -14.22 6.13
CA GLY A 137 -8.68 -15.38 5.49
C GLY A 137 -8.00 -15.09 4.14
N ASN A 138 -8.00 -13.85 3.68
CA ASN A 138 -7.33 -13.42 2.46
C ASN A 138 -6.07 -12.61 2.78
N LEU A 139 -5.02 -12.81 1.99
CA LEU A 139 -3.83 -11.96 2.08
C LEU A 139 -4.11 -10.60 1.44
N SER A 140 -3.60 -9.56 2.06
CA SER A 140 -3.69 -8.19 1.59
C SER A 140 -2.38 -7.47 1.74
N LEU A 141 -1.97 -6.75 0.68
CA LEU A 141 -0.85 -5.82 0.77
C LEU A 141 -1.26 -4.58 1.56
N ILE A 142 -0.31 -4.09 2.35
CA ILE A 142 -0.38 -2.78 3.01
C ILE A 142 0.86 -1.97 2.61
N ASP A 143 0.96 -0.73 3.09
CA ASP A 143 2.00 0.23 2.63
C ASP A 143 1.93 0.47 1.12
N LEU A 144 0.69 0.68 0.64
CA LEU A 144 0.34 0.78 -0.78
C LEU A 144 1.01 1.96 -1.48
N GLU A 145 1.51 2.93 -0.74
CA GLU A 145 2.33 4.03 -1.23
C GLU A 145 3.70 3.61 -1.76
N SER A 146 4.12 2.37 -1.48
CA SER A 146 5.37 1.81 -2.01
C SER A 146 5.24 1.26 -3.43
N VAL A 147 4.20 1.67 -4.16
CA VAL A 147 3.98 1.30 -5.56
C VAL A 147 4.78 2.19 -6.50
N TYR A 148 5.33 1.59 -7.55
CA TYR A 148 6.19 2.24 -8.53
C TYR A 148 5.78 1.86 -9.94
N ASP A 149 6.05 2.77 -10.87
CA ASP A 149 5.98 2.48 -12.29
C ASP A 149 7.12 1.52 -12.67
N LEU A 150 6.81 0.50 -13.46
CA LEU A 150 7.78 -0.49 -13.90
C LEU A 150 8.90 0.13 -14.76
N GLU A 151 8.63 1.23 -15.46
CA GLU A 151 9.64 1.97 -16.23
C GLU A 151 10.72 2.59 -15.33
N GLU A 152 10.37 2.92 -14.09
CA GLU A 152 11.33 3.48 -13.11
C GLU A 152 12.26 2.42 -12.50
N TYR A 153 11.96 1.13 -12.67
CA TYR A 153 12.66 0.04 -11.97
C TYR A 153 14.18 0.13 -12.05
N ASN A 154 14.73 0.39 -13.23
CA ASN A 154 16.17 0.44 -13.45
C ASN A 154 16.85 1.69 -12.82
N THR A 155 16.07 2.66 -12.37
CA THR A 155 16.55 3.88 -11.72
C THR A 155 16.50 3.80 -10.20
N LEU A 156 15.86 2.75 -9.65
CA LEU A 156 15.69 2.56 -8.21
C LEU A 156 16.91 1.87 -7.60
N PRO A 157 17.26 2.20 -6.35
CA PRO A 157 18.27 1.47 -5.61
C PRO A 157 17.85 0.00 -5.44
N GLU A 158 18.80 -0.85 -5.10
CA GLU A 158 18.52 -2.27 -4.81
C GLU A 158 17.48 -2.40 -3.70
N HIS A 159 16.48 -3.25 -3.90
CA HIS A 159 15.36 -3.44 -2.98
C HIS A 159 15.12 -4.93 -2.69
N ASN A 160 14.42 -5.20 -1.59
CA ASN A 160 14.11 -6.55 -1.11
C ASN A 160 12.78 -7.10 -1.64
N ALA A 161 12.33 -6.66 -2.82
CA ALA A 161 11.09 -7.20 -3.39
C ALA A 161 11.23 -8.71 -3.63
N ILE A 162 10.23 -9.47 -3.21
CA ILE A 162 10.17 -10.92 -3.37
C ILE A 162 10.10 -11.30 -4.84
N ILE A 163 9.38 -10.52 -5.62
CA ILE A 163 9.26 -10.69 -7.07
C ILE A 163 9.93 -9.49 -7.72
N LYS A 164 11.05 -9.75 -8.34
CA LYS A 164 11.71 -8.74 -9.17
C LYS A 164 11.07 -8.72 -10.55
N PRO A 165 10.97 -7.57 -11.22
CA PRO A 165 10.42 -7.48 -12.57
C PRO A 165 11.08 -8.45 -13.57
N VAL A 166 12.37 -8.71 -13.42
CA VAL A 166 13.13 -9.68 -14.25
C VAL A 166 12.65 -11.14 -14.07
N GLU A 167 11.93 -11.47 -13.00
CA GLU A 167 11.42 -12.82 -12.71
C GLU A 167 9.98 -13.02 -13.22
N LEU A 168 9.49 -12.06 -14.00
CA LEU A 168 8.13 -12.11 -14.56
C LEU A 168 8.01 -12.95 -15.83
N ASP A 169 9.12 -13.38 -16.40
CA ASP A 169 9.18 -14.19 -17.63
C ASP A 169 8.84 -15.68 -17.39
#